data_35f2989d17bbd680a629dd97567ef838
#
_entry.id   35f2989d17bbd680a629dd97567ef838
#
_cell.length_a   1.000
_cell.length_b   1.000
_cell.length_c   1.000
_cell.angle_alpha   90.00
_cell.angle_beta   90.00
_cell.angle_gamma   90.00
#
_symmetry.space_group_name_H-M   'P 1'
#
loop_
_entity.id
_entity.type
_entity.pdbx_description
1 polymer ?
#
loop_
_entity_poly.entity_id
_entity_poly.type
_entity_poly.pdbx_seq_one_letter_code
_entity_poly.pdbx_strand_id
1 'polypeptide(L)'
;MRNSAFSRGSENLKWGVFFVLCWCIGVGVSAQGRALLSGKVLSSDKSIVDFATVYLKGTQYGCTTNEKGLYHLKAPAGKYTLIVSAIGFETAEKEVEILADGRSRQNIVLKPSVTELDEVVVVSNGVGRVKRSAFNAVAVDTKELQNSTQNLSEALQKLPGMKLRESGGVGSDMQLMLDGFSGKHVKVFIDGVPQEGAGTAFDLNNIPVNFAERIEVYKGVVPVGFGTDALGGVINIVTNKQRRNWFLDASYSYGSFNTHKSYVNFGQSFKNGLTYEINAYQNYSDNNYYIDNWVEEFNHENNTSLSDESHIQHVKRFNDTFHNEAVIGKIGVTGKSWADRLMFNVAYSHFYKEIQ
;
A
#
# COMPACT_ATOMS: atom_id res chain seq x y z
N MET A 1 53.31 -60.56 25.01
CA MET A 1 52.80 -61.52 24.01
C MET A 1 51.89 -60.78 23.03
N ARG A 2 52.28 -60.87 21.77
CA ARG A 2 51.55 -60.81 20.51
C ARG A 2 50.88 -59.45 20.09
N ASN A 3 51.56 -58.78 19.23
CA ASN A 3 51.29 -58.60 17.78
C ASN A 3 50.00 -57.92 17.40
N SER A 4 50.14 -56.76 16.78
CA SER A 4 49.78 -56.64 15.36
C SER A 4 50.26 -55.28 14.78
N ALA A 5 51.33 -55.39 14.01
CA ALA A 5 51.57 -54.45 12.93
C ALA A 5 50.67 -54.84 11.77
N PHE A 6 49.88 -53.88 11.23
CA PHE A 6 49.47 -53.84 9.81
C PHE A 6 48.43 -52.77 9.65
N SER A 7 48.78 -51.67 9.07
CA SER A 7 47.99 -50.88 8.14
C SER A 7 48.52 -49.44 8.01
N ARG A 8 49.66 -49.29 7.36
CA ARG A 8 50.16 -47.93 6.96
C ARG A 8 50.36 -47.82 5.43
N GLY A 9 49.69 -48.65 4.64
CA GLY A 9 49.89 -48.72 3.19
C GLY A 9 48.80 -48.09 2.32
N SER A 10 47.60 -47.76 2.86
CA SER A 10 46.48 -47.38 2.01
C SER A 10 46.12 -45.88 2.04
N GLU A 11 46.70 -45.11 2.94
CA GLU A 11 46.38 -43.65 3.05
C GLU A 11 47.19 -42.80 2.07
N ASN A 12 48.40 -43.20 1.75
CA ASN A 12 49.27 -42.42 0.84
C ASN A 12 48.82 -42.50 -0.64
N LEU A 13 48.04 -43.51 -1.01
CA LEU A 13 47.51 -43.64 -2.37
C LEU A 13 46.29 -42.75 -2.60
N LYS A 14 45.48 -42.47 -1.56
CA LYS A 14 44.33 -41.58 -1.66
C LYS A 14 44.72 -40.11 -1.79
N TRP A 15 45.81 -39.70 -1.15
CA TRP A 15 46.31 -38.34 -1.26
C TRP A 15 47.00 -38.06 -2.62
N GLY A 16 47.66 -39.03 -3.21
CA GLY A 16 48.24 -38.90 -4.54
C GLY A 16 47.19 -38.71 -5.65
N VAL A 17 46.06 -39.42 -5.57
CA VAL A 17 44.96 -39.30 -6.53
C VAL A 17 44.20 -37.97 -6.36
N PHE A 18 44.09 -37.47 -5.12
CA PHE A 18 43.45 -36.16 -4.86
C PHE A 18 44.31 -34.99 -5.37
N PHE A 19 45.64 -35.08 -5.30
CA PHE A 19 46.53 -34.03 -5.82
C PHE A 19 46.59 -34.03 -7.36
N VAL A 20 46.52 -35.18 -8.02
CA VAL A 20 46.47 -35.26 -9.47
C VAL A 20 45.11 -34.80 -10.01
N LEU A 21 44.02 -35.05 -9.30
CA LEU A 21 42.69 -34.54 -9.67
C LEU A 21 42.58 -33.02 -9.50
N CYS A 22 43.21 -32.42 -8.50
CA CYS A 22 43.25 -30.96 -8.31
C CYS A 22 44.11 -30.24 -9.36
N TRP A 23 45.10 -30.93 -9.97
CA TRP A 23 45.93 -30.28 -10.98
C TRP A 23 45.30 -30.29 -12.37
N CYS A 24 44.30 -31.14 -12.62
CA CYS A 24 43.57 -31.15 -13.89
C CYS A 24 42.41 -30.14 -13.96
N ILE A 25 42.05 -29.44 -12.84
CA ILE A 25 41.03 -28.40 -12.81
C ILE A 25 41.65 -26.98 -12.96
N GLY A 26 42.89 -26.88 -13.32
CA GLY A 26 43.55 -25.67 -13.79
C GLY A 26 43.13 -25.32 -15.22
N VAL A 27 41.82 -25.39 -15.54
CA VAL A 27 41.29 -24.89 -16.81
C VAL A 27 41.31 -23.37 -16.77
N GLY A 28 42.08 -22.79 -17.62
CA GLY A 28 42.36 -21.38 -17.76
C GLY A 28 41.14 -20.51 -17.66
N VAL A 29 41.12 -19.72 -16.62
CA VAL A 29 40.36 -18.46 -16.64
C VAL A 29 41.05 -17.59 -17.68
N SER A 30 40.65 -17.75 -18.94
CA SER A 30 40.94 -16.76 -19.97
C SER A 30 40.36 -15.45 -19.48
N ALA A 31 41.20 -14.51 -19.09
CA ALA A 31 40.82 -13.14 -18.87
C ALA A 31 40.26 -12.63 -20.21
N GLN A 32 38.95 -12.75 -20.41
CA GLN A 32 38.28 -12.20 -21.57
C GLN A 32 38.52 -10.70 -21.56
N GLY A 33 39.35 -10.22 -22.50
CA GLY A 33 39.63 -8.80 -22.68
C GLY A 33 38.30 -8.05 -22.83
N ARG A 34 38.11 -7.04 -22.02
CA ARG A 34 36.92 -6.19 -22.14
C ARG A 34 37.04 -5.34 -23.39
N ALA A 35 36.18 -5.54 -24.36
CA ALA A 35 36.07 -4.74 -25.55
C ALA A 35 35.15 -3.52 -25.28
N LEU A 36 35.32 -2.47 -26.07
CA LEU A 36 34.62 -1.21 -25.93
C LEU A 36 33.52 -1.10 -27.01
N LEU A 37 32.26 -1.08 -26.59
CA LEU A 37 31.12 -0.66 -27.42
C LEU A 37 30.87 0.82 -27.20
N SER A 38 30.90 1.62 -28.26
CA SER A 38 30.64 3.06 -28.20
C SER A 38 29.58 3.47 -29.22
N GLY A 39 28.95 4.60 -29.01
CA GLY A 39 27.96 5.12 -29.95
C GLY A 39 27.30 6.40 -29.49
N LYS A 40 26.33 6.84 -30.24
CA LYS A 40 25.53 8.01 -29.96
C LYS A 40 24.05 7.65 -29.95
N VAL A 41 23.33 8.19 -28.98
CA VAL A 41 21.87 8.06 -28.89
C VAL A 41 21.26 9.36 -29.37
N LEU A 42 20.38 9.27 -30.36
CA LEU A 42 19.68 10.38 -30.98
C LEU A 42 18.17 10.11 -30.95
N SER A 43 17.38 11.15 -30.97
CA SER A 43 15.95 11.06 -31.24
C SER A 43 15.68 10.96 -32.75
N SER A 44 14.47 10.56 -33.14
CA SER A 44 14.05 10.51 -34.56
C SER A 44 14.10 11.86 -35.27
N ASP A 45 14.01 12.97 -34.55
CA ASP A 45 14.19 14.35 -35.01
C ASP A 45 15.67 14.81 -35.07
N LYS A 46 16.62 13.86 -34.82
CA LYS A 46 18.06 14.06 -34.74
C LYS A 46 18.53 14.89 -33.53
N SER A 47 17.67 15.22 -32.59
CA SER A 47 18.10 15.82 -31.33
C SER A 47 18.93 14.84 -30.51
N ILE A 48 19.78 15.38 -29.63
CA ILE A 48 20.62 14.58 -28.75
C ILE A 48 19.79 14.07 -27.59
N VAL A 49 19.92 12.78 -27.26
CA VAL A 49 19.31 12.22 -26.06
C VAL A 49 20.42 12.01 -25.02
N ASP A 50 20.43 12.88 -24.01
CA ASP A 50 21.34 12.81 -22.87
C ASP A 50 20.78 11.90 -21.76
N PHE A 51 21.67 11.44 -20.90
CA PHE A 51 21.34 10.58 -19.74
C PHE A 51 20.47 9.34 -20.04
N ALA A 52 20.47 8.87 -21.30
CA ALA A 52 19.82 7.64 -21.66
C ALA A 52 20.56 6.45 -21.02
N THR A 53 19.83 5.51 -20.47
CA THR A 53 20.38 4.26 -19.93
C THR A 53 20.61 3.26 -21.05
N VAL A 54 21.82 2.75 -21.15
CA VAL A 54 22.29 1.78 -22.16
C VAL A 54 22.79 0.55 -21.47
N TYR A 55 22.22 -0.64 -21.73
CA TYR A 55 22.64 -1.89 -21.09
C TYR A 55 22.44 -3.11 -21.99
N LEU A 56 23.16 -4.19 -21.68
CA LEU A 56 23.06 -5.47 -22.38
C LEU A 56 22.08 -6.39 -21.65
N LYS A 57 21.05 -6.86 -22.36
CA LYS A 57 19.97 -7.71 -21.82
C LYS A 57 20.53 -8.95 -21.13
N GLY A 58 20.06 -9.21 -19.90
CA GLY A 58 20.45 -10.37 -19.11
C GLY A 58 21.89 -10.32 -18.53
N THR A 59 22.55 -9.16 -18.56
CA THR A 59 23.89 -8.96 -18.02
C THR A 59 23.94 -7.78 -17.04
N GLN A 60 25.06 -7.64 -16.34
CA GLN A 60 25.32 -6.48 -15.46
C GLN A 60 26.05 -5.34 -16.17
N TYR A 61 26.25 -5.41 -17.50
CA TYR A 61 26.98 -4.39 -18.25
C TYR A 61 26.03 -3.29 -18.71
N GLY A 62 26.24 -2.09 -18.20
CA GLY A 62 25.44 -0.90 -18.53
C GLY A 62 26.23 0.39 -18.31
N CYS A 63 25.75 1.47 -18.93
CA CYS A 63 26.25 2.83 -18.77
C CYS A 63 25.13 3.83 -19.11
N THR A 64 25.39 5.13 -18.90
CA THR A 64 24.51 6.22 -19.32
C THR A 64 25.16 7.07 -20.40
N THR A 65 24.36 7.71 -21.24
CA THR A 65 24.88 8.70 -22.19
C THR A 65 25.27 10.00 -21.46
N ASN A 66 26.28 10.67 -21.98
CA ASN A 66 26.65 12.02 -21.50
C ASN A 66 25.77 13.12 -22.15
N GLU A 67 26.02 14.37 -21.79
CA GLU A 67 25.33 15.55 -22.33
C GLU A 67 25.38 15.69 -23.89
N LYS A 68 26.30 15.00 -24.53
CA LYS A 68 26.43 14.93 -25.99
C LYS A 68 25.78 13.69 -26.60
N GLY A 69 25.04 12.91 -25.78
CA GLY A 69 24.40 11.67 -26.18
C GLY A 69 25.36 10.52 -26.47
N LEU A 70 26.65 10.62 -26.07
CA LEU A 70 27.65 9.58 -26.30
C LEU A 70 27.67 8.58 -25.16
N TYR A 71 27.82 7.28 -25.47
CA TYR A 71 27.99 6.22 -24.50
C TYR A 71 29.25 5.37 -24.77
N HIS A 72 29.79 4.81 -23.71
CA HIS A 72 30.93 3.91 -23.71
C HIS A 72 30.68 2.74 -22.77
N LEU A 73 30.40 1.58 -23.34
CA LEU A 73 30.08 0.36 -22.63
C LEU A 73 31.23 -0.64 -22.74
N LYS A 74 31.74 -1.12 -21.62
CA LYS A 74 32.81 -2.15 -21.57
C LYS A 74 32.19 -3.52 -21.26
N ALA A 75 32.28 -4.46 -22.18
CA ALA A 75 31.78 -5.82 -22.02
C ALA A 75 32.69 -6.83 -22.71
N PRO A 76 32.63 -8.10 -22.38
CA PRO A 76 33.33 -9.17 -23.14
C PRO A 76 32.86 -9.21 -24.60
N ALA A 77 33.72 -9.70 -25.49
CA ALA A 77 33.34 -9.94 -26.89
C ALA A 77 32.22 -10.99 -26.97
N GLY A 78 31.26 -10.76 -27.86
CA GLY A 78 30.09 -11.63 -28.00
C GLY A 78 28.92 -10.96 -28.68
N LYS A 79 27.85 -11.73 -28.89
CA LYS A 79 26.57 -11.22 -29.40
C LYS A 79 25.64 -10.93 -28.26
N TYR A 80 25.03 -9.74 -28.25
CA TYR A 80 24.17 -9.24 -27.19
C TYR A 80 22.98 -8.48 -27.77
N THR A 81 21.91 -8.38 -26.99
CA THR A 81 20.83 -7.45 -27.26
C THR A 81 21.09 -6.18 -26.43
N LEU A 82 21.35 -5.08 -27.10
CA LEU A 82 21.52 -3.75 -26.51
C LEU A 82 20.15 -3.15 -26.28
N ILE A 83 19.86 -2.75 -25.05
CA ILE A 83 18.65 -2.04 -24.68
C ILE A 83 19.02 -0.61 -24.34
N VAL A 84 18.27 0.33 -24.92
CA VAL A 84 18.45 1.77 -24.67
C VAL A 84 17.10 2.37 -24.28
N SER A 85 17.06 3.00 -23.13
CA SER A 85 15.85 3.68 -22.60
C SER A 85 16.17 5.09 -22.13
N ALA A 86 15.26 6.02 -22.37
CA ALA A 86 15.32 7.40 -21.88
C ALA A 86 13.92 7.89 -21.56
N ILE A 87 13.81 8.84 -20.63
CA ILE A 87 12.53 9.46 -20.26
C ILE A 87 11.93 10.18 -21.46
N GLY A 88 10.67 9.90 -21.80
CA GLY A 88 9.98 10.48 -22.94
C GLY A 88 10.27 9.80 -24.28
N PHE A 89 10.93 8.62 -24.28
CA PHE A 89 11.23 7.86 -25.49
C PHE A 89 10.80 6.38 -25.35
N GLU A 90 10.46 5.77 -26.48
CA GLU A 90 10.25 4.31 -26.55
C GLU A 90 11.59 3.59 -26.31
N THR A 91 11.56 2.51 -25.54
CA THR A 91 12.73 1.67 -25.34
C THR A 91 13.12 1.00 -26.66
N ALA A 92 14.35 1.16 -27.09
CA ALA A 92 14.89 0.51 -28.28
C ALA A 92 15.68 -0.74 -27.91
N GLU A 93 15.39 -1.86 -28.57
CA GLU A 93 16.18 -3.09 -28.50
C GLU A 93 16.92 -3.28 -29.85
N LYS A 94 18.21 -3.58 -29.79
CA LYS A 94 19.00 -3.82 -30.99
C LYS A 94 20.05 -4.90 -30.76
N GLU A 95 20.15 -5.86 -31.68
CA GLU A 95 21.22 -6.84 -31.66
C GLU A 95 22.55 -6.18 -32.02
N VAL A 96 23.58 -6.45 -31.24
CA VAL A 96 24.93 -5.90 -31.39
C VAL A 96 25.96 -7.01 -31.23
N GLU A 97 27.03 -6.96 -32.01
CA GLU A 97 28.17 -7.84 -31.86
C GLU A 97 29.38 -7.01 -31.39
N ILE A 98 29.91 -7.41 -30.24
CA ILE A 98 31.11 -6.79 -29.66
C ILE A 98 32.29 -7.61 -30.08
N LEU A 99 33.18 -7.04 -30.92
CA LEU A 99 34.34 -7.69 -31.48
C LEU A 99 35.52 -7.68 -30.49
N ALA A 100 36.31 -8.74 -30.53
CA ALA A 100 37.46 -8.90 -29.65
C ALA A 100 38.66 -7.94 -29.98
N ASP A 101 38.64 -7.32 -31.14
CA ASP A 101 39.64 -6.33 -31.58
C ASP A 101 39.51 -4.94 -30.89
N GLY A 102 38.55 -4.80 -30.02
CA GLY A 102 38.52 -3.75 -29.01
C GLY A 102 37.65 -2.55 -29.28
N ARG A 103 37.07 -2.32 -30.47
CA ARG A 103 36.23 -1.15 -30.75
C ARG A 103 35.05 -1.45 -31.66
N SER A 104 33.87 -1.58 -31.05
CA SER A 104 32.59 -1.66 -31.78
C SER A 104 31.83 -0.32 -31.68
N ARG A 105 31.20 0.12 -32.75
CA ARG A 105 30.42 1.35 -32.77
C ARG A 105 28.99 1.10 -33.20
N GLN A 106 28.03 1.52 -32.40
CA GLN A 106 26.61 1.38 -32.68
C GLN A 106 25.85 2.66 -32.29
N ASN A 107 25.26 3.34 -33.25
CA ASN A 107 24.35 4.46 -32.98
C ASN A 107 22.92 3.94 -32.85
N ILE A 108 22.16 4.55 -31.95
CA ILE A 108 20.78 4.21 -31.65
C ILE A 108 19.91 5.44 -31.86
N VAL A 109 18.76 5.24 -32.49
CA VAL A 109 17.74 6.26 -32.65
C VAL A 109 16.54 5.85 -31.82
N LEU A 110 16.16 6.69 -30.87
CA LEU A 110 14.97 6.53 -30.06
C LEU A 110 13.82 7.29 -30.69
N LYS A 111 12.65 6.70 -30.68
CA LYS A 111 11.41 7.37 -31.07
C LYS A 111 10.86 8.09 -29.84
N PRO A 112 10.45 9.37 -29.96
CA PRO A 112 9.71 10.01 -28.89
C PRO A 112 8.48 9.16 -28.57
N SER A 113 8.32 8.83 -27.32
CA SER A 113 7.10 8.21 -26.85
C SER A 113 6.04 9.31 -26.87
N VAL A 114 5.15 9.29 -27.86
CA VAL A 114 3.89 10.07 -27.84
C VAL A 114 2.88 9.34 -26.95
N THR A 115 3.34 8.41 -26.17
CA THR A 115 2.52 7.92 -25.08
C THR A 115 2.26 9.15 -24.22
N GLU A 116 1.03 9.69 -24.26
CA GLU A 116 0.43 10.20 -23.04
C GLU A 116 1.08 9.37 -21.95
N LEU A 117 1.77 10.00 -21.05
CA LEU A 117 2.29 9.36 -19.88
C LEU A 117 1.07 8.67 -19.25
N ASP A 118 0.80 7.43 -19.64
CA ASP A 118 0.36 6.47 -18.67
C ASP A 118 1.42 6.66 -17.60
N GLU A 119 1.05 7.46 -16.63
CA GLU A 119 1.81 7.66 -15.42
C GLU A 119 2.42 6.30 -15.19
N VAL A 120 3.74 6.14 -15.45
CA VAL A 120 4.47 5.03 -14.88
C VAL A 120 4.21 5.26 -13.41
N VAL A 121 3.11 4.71 -12.98
CA VAL A 121 2.88 4.37 -11.62
C VAL A 121 3.99 3.35 -11.36
N VAL A 122 5.20 3.89 -11.14
CA VAL A 122 6.00 3.29 -10.10
C VAL A 122 4.94 3.12 -9.03
N VAL A 123 4.58 1.88 -8.73
CA VAL A 123 3.70 1.56 -7.63
C VAL A 123 4.47 1.95 -6.36
N SER A 124 4.75 3.23 -6.27
CA SER A 124 4.85 3.96 -5.05
C SER A 124 3.40 3.94 -4.61
N ASN A 125 3.02 2.88 -3.89
CA ASN A 125 1.82 2.82 -3.10
C ASN A 125 1.57 4.24 -2.65
N GLY A 126 0.35 4.78 -2.83
CA GLY A 126 0.08 6.18 -2.49
C GLY A 126 0.65 6.58 -1.11
N VAL A 127 0.88 5.58 -0.24
CA VAL A 127 1.69 5.58 0.98
C VAL A 127 3.10 6.14 0.78
N GLY A 128 3.83 5.73 -0.24
CA GLY A 128 5.18 6.24 -0.51
C GLY A 128 5.20 7.71 -0.94
N ARG A 129 4.14 8.20 -1.60
CA ARG A 129 3.97 9.61 -1.93
C ARG A 129 3.73 10.46 -0.67
N VAL A 130 2.85 9.99 0.21
CA VAL A 130 2.55 10.67 1.48
C VAL A 130 3.80 10.74 2.36
N LYS A 131 4.53 9.64 2.52
CA LYS A 131 5.78 9.58 3.30
C LYS A 131 6.89 10.49 2.78
N ARG A 132 6.90 10.82 1.49
CA ARG A 132 7.87 11.75 0.85
C ARG A 132 7.35 13.18 0.74
N SER A 133 6.13 13.44 1.17
CA SER A 133 5.58 14.79 1.16
C SER A 133 6.32 15.69 2.15
N ALA A 134 6.26 17.00 1.92
CA ALA A 134 6.83 18.00 2.83
C ALA A 134 6.05 18.16 4.15
N PHE A 135 4.94 17.45 4.28
CA PHE A 135 4.07 17.48 5.45
C PHE A 135 4.46 16.37 6.45
N ASN A 136 4.22 16.62 7.73
CA ASN A 136 4.31 15.58 8.75
C ASN A 136 3.11 14.63 8.58
N ALA A 137 3.28 13.65 7.71
CA ALA A 137 2.20 12.74 7.32
C ALA A 137 2.61 11.29 7.46
N VAL A 138 1.67 10.46 7.91
CA VAL A 138 1.81 9.00 7.99
C VAL A 138 0.70 8.39 7.15
N ALA A 139 1.03 7.35 6.39
CA ALA A 139 0.03 6.61 5.63
C ALA A 139 0.12 5.11 5.93
N VAL A 140 -1.05 4.49 6.07
CA VAL A 140 -1.22 3.03 6.21
C VAL A 140 -1.80 2.51 4.91
N ASP A 141 -1.15 1.48 4.36
CA ASP A 141 -1.72 0.64 3.32
C ASP A 141 -2.68 -0.35 3.98
N THR A 142 -3.94 -0.32 3.61
CA THR A 142 -4.93 -1.23 4.19
C THR A 142 -4.94 -2.59 3.52
N LYS A 143 -4.19 -2.80 2.44
CA LYS A 143 -4.15 -4.08 1.70
C LYS A 143 -3.74 -5.26 2.57
N GLU A 144 -2.81 -5.04 3.51
CA GLU A 144 -2.39 -6.08 4.45
C GLU A 144 -3.45 -6.41 5.49
N LEU A 145 -4.40 -5.50 5.71
CA LEU A 145 -5.51 -5.62 6.65
C LEU A 145 -6.81 -6.07 5.98
N GLN A 146 -6.85 -6.06 4.64
CA GLN A 146 -7.98 -6.57 3.87
C GLN A 146 -8.19 -8.06 4.18
N ASN A 147 -9.45 -8.49 4.14
CA ASN A 147 -9.88 -9.82 4.60
C ASN A 147 -9.77 -10.07 6.12
N SER A 148 -9.60 -9.01 6.91
CA SER A 148 -9.79 -9.06 8.35
C SER A 148 -11.16 -8.48 8.73
N THR A 149 -11.61 -8.76 9.94
CA THR A 149 -12.86 -8.19 10.49
C THR A 149 -12.66 -6.80 11.10
N GLN A 150 -11.49 -6.19 10.88
CA GLN A 150 -11.10 -4.91 11.49
C GLN A 150 -11.86 -3.73 10.86
N ASN A 151 -12.10 -2.72 11.68
CA ASN A 151 -12.61 -1.43 11.26
C ASN A 151 -11.46 -0.43 11.01
N LEU A 152 -11.75 0.70 10.39
CA LEU A 152 -10.75 1.75 10.14
C LEU A 152 -10.16 2.31 11.46
N SER A 153 -10.94 2.37 12.53
CA SER A 153 -10.49 2.77 13.85
C SER A 153 -9.34 1.88 14.36
N GLU A 154 -9.49 0.56 14.27
CA GLU A 154 -8.47 -0.39 14.68
C GLU A 154 -7.18 -0.29 13.83
N ALA A 155 -7.32 0.00 12.54
CA ALA A 155 -6.18 0.26 11.68
C ALA A 155 -5.43 1.55 12.07
N LEU A 156 -6.16 2.60 12.44
CA LEU A 156 -5.62 3.88 12.89
C LEU A 156 -4.89 3.76 14.24
N GLN A 157 -5.38 2.93 15.14
CA GLN A 157 -4.78 2.72 16.47
C GLN A 157 -3.33 2.24 16.41
N LYS A 158 -2.94 1.61 15.29
CA LYS A 158 -1.56 1.15 15.04
C LYS A 158 -0.60 2.30 14.68
N LEU A 159 -1.11 3.51 14.46
CA LEU A 159 -0.29 4.65 14.05
C LEU A 159 0.28 5.41 15.25
N PRO A 160 1.55 5.87 15.16
CA PRO A 160 2.13 6.72 16.20
C PRO A 160 1.31 8.00 16.43
N GLY A 161 1.05 8.34 17.70
CA GLY A 161 0.30 9.54 18.08
C GLY A 161 -1.22 9.42 18.01
N MET A 162 -1.73 8.29 17.51
CA MET A 162 -3.17 7.99 17.52
C MET A 162 -3.55 7.29 18.83
N LYS A 163 -4.64 7.76 19.43
CA LYS A 163 -5.29 7.09 20.56
C LYS A 163 -6.79 7.05 20.30
N LEU A 164 -7.35 5.88 20.47
CA LEU A 164 -8.78 5.63 20.36
C LEU A 164 -9.28 5.16 21.72
N ARG A 165 -10.39 5.73 22.16
CA ARG A 165 -11.10 5.29 23.34
C ARG A 165 -12.54 5.00 22.94
N GLU A 166 -12.94 3.76 23.10
CA GLU A 166 -14.29 3.29 22.87
C GLU A 166 -14.97 3.05 24.22
N SER A 167 -16.25 3.38 24.31
CA SER A 167 -17.02 3.29 25.56
C SER A 167 -17.73 1.93 25.74
N GLY A 168 -17.67 1.03 24.76
CA GLY A 168 -18.39 -0.25 24.83
C GLY A 168 -18.22 -1.12 23.60
N GLY A 169 -19.28 -1.87 23.25
CA GLY A 169 -19.33 -2.80 22.12
C GLY A 169 -19.44 -2.10 20.76
N VAL A 170 -19.85 -2.89 19.75
CA VAL A 170 -20.04 -2.39 18.39
C VAL A 170 -21.01 -1.20 18.36
N GLY A 171 -20.63 -0.11 17.70
CA GLY A 171 -21.43 1.11 17.64
C GLY A 171 -21.42 1.97 18.91
N SER A 172 -20.49 1.71 19.83
CA SER A 172 -20.29 2.60 20.98
C SER A 172 -19.60 3.91 20.57
N ASP A 173 -19.74 4.92 21.40
CA ASP A 173 -19.09 6.21 21.18
C ASP A 173 -17.58 6.05 21.18
N MET A 174 -16.96 6.64 20.18
CA MET A 174 -15.53 6.62 19.96
C MET A 174 -14.96 8.04 20.09
N GLN A 175 -13.95 8.18 20.93
CA GLN A 175 -13.09 9.35 20.97
C GLN A 175 -11.79 9.10 20.23
N LEU A 176 -11.59 9.82 19.15
CA LEU A 176 -10.36 9.84 18.40
C LEU A 176 -9.45 10.97 18.92
N MET A 177 -8.21 10.65 19.22
CA MET A 177 -7.19 11.63 19.59
C MET A 177 -5.98 11.50 18.67
N LEU A 178 -5.51 12.60 18.11
CA LEU A 178 -4.32 12.71 17.29
C LEU A 178 -3.34 13.67 17.97
N ASP A 179 -2.19 13.16 18.44
CA ASP A 179 -1.17 13.92 19.16
C ASP A 179 -1.73 14.82 20.30
N GLY A 180 -2.78 14.33 21.00
CA GLY A 180 -3.46 15.03 22.08
C GLY A 180 -4.67 15.89 21.68
N PHE A 181 -4.89 16.13 20.39
CA PHE A 181 -6.05 16.82 19.87
C PHE A 181 -7.23 15.87 19.66
N SER A 182 -8.45 16.31 19.95
CA SER A 182 -9.67 15.50 19.77
C SER A 182 -10.85 16.34 19.29
N GLY A 183 -11.95 15.66 18.97
CA GLY A 183 -13.20 16.29 18.53
C GLY A 183 -13.01 17.13 17.26
N LYS A 184 -13.54 18.36 17.26
CA LYS A 184 -13.53 19.26 16.09
C LYS A 184 -12.14 19.66 15.57
N HIS A 185 -11.08 19.40 16.33
CA HIS A 185 -9.71 19.74 15.94
C HIS A 185 -9.08 18.68 15.04
N VAL A 186 -9.67 17.49 14.94
CA VAL A 186 -9.25 16.42 14.04
C VAL A 186 -10.35 16.18 13.04
N LYS A 187 -10.07 16.46 11.77
CA LYS A 187 -11.06 16.35 10.69
C LYS A 187 -10.91 15.04 9.94
N VAL A 188 -12.03 14.43 9.60
CA VAL A 188 -12.08 13.19 8.80
C VAL A 188 -12.58 13.51 7.41
N PHE A 189 -11.89 12.97 6.40
CA PHE A 189 -12.23 13.10 4.99
C PHE A 189 -12.32 11.72 4.33
N ILE A 190 -13.18 11.60 3.36
CA ILE A 190 -13.22 10.45 2.43
C ILE A 190 -12.95 10.99 1.03
N ASP A 191 -11.87 10.54 0.41
CA ASP A 191 -11.40 11.02 -0.91
C ASP A 191 -11.27 12.56 -1.02
N GLY A 192 -10.92 13.23 0.07
CA GLY A 192 -10.80 14.67 0.14
C GLY A 192 -12.11 15.42 0.42
N VAL A 193 -13.23 14.72 0.64
CA VAL A 193 -14.52 15.30 1.00
C VAL A 193 -14.69 15.24 2.53
N PRO A 194 -14.93 16.37 3.21
CA PRO A 194 -15.11 16.39 4.66
C PRO A 194 -16.36 15.62 5.08
N GLN A 195 -16.25 14.87 6.17
CA GLN A 195 -17.33 14.06 6.75
C GLN A 195 -18.00 14.76 7.95
N GLU A 196 -18.06 16.06 7.94
CA GLU A 196 -18.73 16.83 8.97
C GLU A 196 -20.26 16.73 8.81
N GLY A 197 -20.93 16.42 9.93
CA GLY A 197 -22.40 16.33 9.95
C GLY A 197 -23.00 15.07 9.34
N ALA A 198 -22.16 14.11 8.89
CA ALA A 198 -22.66 12.84 8.31
C ALA A 198 -23.25 11.87 9.36
N GLY A 199 -23.26 12.25 10.65
CA GLY A 199 -23.75 11.42 11.74
C GLY A 199 -22.85 10.23 12.07
N THR A 200 -23.25 9.45 13.05
CA THR A 200 -22.50 8.32 13.58
C THR A 200 -22.36 7.14 12.59
N ALA A 201 -23.12 7.14 11.51
CA ALA A 201 -23.06 6.08 10.50
C ALA A 201 -21.70 6.02 9.78
N PHE A 202 -21.00 7.17 9.66
CA PHE A 202 -19.67 7.28 9.07
C PHE A 202 -18.54 7.37 10.12
N ASP A 203 -18.82 7.03 11.36
CA ASP A 203 -17.77 6.93 12.37
C ASP A 203 -16.77 5.83 11.99
N LEU A 204 -15.49 6.09 12.23
CA LEU A 204 -14.39 5.21 11.82
C LEU A 204 -14.47 3.80 12.39
N ASN A 205 -15.13 3.61 13.55
CA ASN A 205 -15.37 2.30 14.14
C ASN A 205 -16.49 1.50 13.45
N ASN A 206 -17.27 2.15 12.59
CA ASN A 206 -18.36 1.51 11.84
C ASN A 206 -17.95 1.19 10.39
N ILE A 207 -16.87 1.79 9.89
CA ILE A 207 -16.41 1.60 8.52
C ILE A 207 -15.42 0.44 8.45
N PRO A 208 -15.70 -0.62 7.65
CA PRO A 208 -14.78 -1.74 7.47
C PRO A 208 -13.44 -1.28 6.86
N VAL A 209 -12.34 -1.90 7.26
CA VAL A 209 -11.01 -1.58 6.72
C VAL A 209 -10.93 -1.78 5.19
N ASN A 210 -11.72 -2.71 4.65
CA ASN A 210 -11.80 -2.99 3.21
C ASN A 210 -12.37 -1.83 2.38
N PHE A 211 -13.02 -0.86 3.03
CA PHE A 211 -13.53 0.35 2.37
C PHE A 211 -12.41 1.25 1.86
N ALA A 212 -11.25 1.23 2.50
CA ALA A 212 -10.12 2.06 2.17
C ALA A 212 -9.03 1.28 1.41
N GLU A 213 -8.38 1.93 0.45
CA GLU A 213 -7.11 1.48 -0.12
C GLU A 213 -5.96 1.85 0.81
N ARG A 214 -6.04 3.05 1.39
CA ARG A 214 -5.09 3.55 2.37
C ARG A 214 -5.73 4.62 3.24
N ILE A 215 -5.12 4.84 4.39
CA ILE A 215 -5.47 5.93 5.29
C ILE A 215 -4.27 6.87 5.36
N GLU A 216 -4.50 8.16 5.14
CA GLU A 216 -3.50 9.22 5.23
C GLU A 216 -3.78 10.05 6.46
N VAL A 217 -2.80 10.23 7.33
CA VAL A 217 -2.90 11.06 8.53
C VAL A 217 -1.90 12.20 8.44
N TYR A 218 -2.38 13.41 8.34
CA TYR A 218 -1.61 14.64 8.32
C TYR A 218 -1.66 15.27 9.70
N LYS A 219 -0.49 15.53 10.31
CA LYS A 219 -0.35 16.01 11.67
C LYS A 219 0.04 17.49 11.69
N GLY A 220 -0.73 18.30 12.40
CA GLY A 220 -0.52 19.74 12.46
C GLY A 220 -0.76 20.44 11.12
N VAL A 221 0.31 20.75 10.37
CA VAL A 221 0.18 21.43 9.08
C VAL A 221 -0.36 20.47 8.01
N VAL A 222 -1.48 20.82 7.40
CA VAL A 222 -2.19 20.00 6.40
C VAL A 222 -2.10 20.64 5.00
N PRO A 223 -2.20 19.85 3.92
CA PRO A 223 -2.31 20.38 2.56
C PRO A 223 -3.51 21.33 2.40
N VAL A 224 -3.34 22.37 1.60
CA VAL A 224 -4.36 23.44 1.39
C VAL A 224 -5.73 22.89 0.98
N GLY A 225 -5.78 21.76 0.29
CA GLY A 225 -7.02 21.11 -0.14
C GLY A 225 -7.93 20.63 0.99
N PHE A 226 -7.45 20.52 2.23
CA PHE A 226 -8.24 20.07 3.38
C PHE A 226 -8.78 21.22 4.25
N GLY A 227 -8.51 22.47 3.89
CA GLY A 227 -8.93 23.64 4.68
C GLY A 227 -7.97 23.96 5.84
N THR A 228 -8.34 24.96 6.65
CA THR A 228 -7.42 25.59 7.63
C THR A 228 -7.80 25.37 9.09
N ASP A 229 -8.96 24.80 9.41
CA ASP A 229 -9.51 24.70 10.76
C ASP A 229 -9.21 23.39 11.49
N ALA A 230 -8.43 22.50 10.87
CA ALA A 230 -7.97 21.24 11.46
C ALA A 230 -6.68 21.41 12.26
N LEU A 231 -6.75 22.02 13.45
CA LEU A 231 -5.59 22.34 14.29
C LEU A 231 -4.78 21.09 14.71
N GLY A 232 -5.43 19.98 14.99
CA GLY A 232 -4.80 18.72 15.37
C GLY A 232 -4.31 17.92 14.17
N GLY A 233 -4.96 18.08 13.04
CA GLY A 233 -4.64 17.36 11.81
C GLY A 233 -5.84 16.80 11.07
N VAL A 234 -5.55 16.06 10.00
CA VAL A 234 -6.53 15.50 9.08
C VAL A 234 -6.29 14.01 8.90
N ILE A 235 -7.39 13.24 8.94
CA ILE A 235 -7.43 11.84 8.56
C ILE A 235 -8.18 11.75 7.23
N ASN A 236 -7.48 11.36 6.17
CA ASN A 236 -8.09 11.19 4.85
C ASN A 236 -8.14 9.70 4.49
N ILE A 237 -9.34 9.19 4.37
CA ILE A 237 -9.62 7.83 3.93
C ILE A 237 -9.66 7.84 2.41
N VAL A 238 -8.69 7.19 1.78
CA VAL A 238 -8.64 7.08 0.32
C VAL A 238 -9.25 5.76 -0.07
N THR A 239 -10.35 5.81 -0.80
CA THR A 239 -11.02 4.62 -1.33
C THR A 239 -10.24 4.08 -2.54
N ASN A 240 -10.54 2.85 -2.93
CA ASN A 240 -9.83 2.20 -4.03
C ASN A 240 -10.00 3.01 -5.33
N LYS A 241 -8.88 3.54 -5.84
CA LYS A 241 -8.83 4.33 -7.09
C LYS A 241 -8.27 3.53 -8.28
N GLN A 242 -8.15 2.20 -8.13
CA GLN A 242 -7.57 1.40 -9.21
C GLN A 242 -8.46 1.44 -10.44
N ARG A 243 -7.90 1.89 -11.55
CA ARG A 243 -8.51 1.92 -12.89
C ARG A 243 -8.51 0.52 -13.49
N ARG A 244 -9.28 -0.39 -12.91
CA ARG A 244 -9.55 -1.71 -13.51
C ARG A 244 -10.80 -1.61 -14.37
N ASN A 245 -10.88 -2.44 -15.40
CA ASN A 245 -12.10 -2.52 -16.22
C ASN A 245 -13.34 -2.77 -15.34
N TRP A 246 -13.20 -3.66 -14.36
CA TRP A 246 -14.18 -3.88 -13.30
C TRP A 246 -13.51 -4.53 -12.09
N PHE A 247 -14.11 -4.37 -10.91
CA PHE A 247 -13.72 -5.07 -9.69
C PHE A 247 -14.94 -5.32 -8.81
N LEU A 248 -14.87 -6.38 -8.02
CA LEU A 248 -15.83 -6.73 -7.00
C LEU A 248 -15.07 -7.26 -5.79
N ASP A 249 -15.25 -6.58 -4.65
CA ASP A 249 -14.78 -7.04 -3.36
C ASP A 249 -16.00 -7.22 -2.46
N ALA A 250 -16.14 -8.38 -1.83
CA ALA A 250 -17.22 -8.66 -0.91
C ALA A 250 -16.69 -9.41 0.30
N SER A 251 -17.18 -9.06 1.47
CA SER A 251 -16.87 -9.77 2.71
C SER A 251 -18.09 -9.88 3.61
N TYR A 252 -18.13 -10.97 4.36
CA TYR A 252 -19.09 -11.19 5.41
C TYR A 252 -18.39 -11.83 6.61
N SER A 253 -18.68 -11.36 7.79
CA SER A 253 -18.19 -11.94 9.03
C SER A 253 -19.30 -12.08 10.05
N TYR A 254 -19.21 -13.14 10.85
CA TYR A 254 -20.09 -13.41 11.98
C TYR A 254 -19.25 -13.58 13.25
N GLY A 255 -19.67 -12.97 14.34
CA GLY A 255 -18.93 -12.95 15.59
C GLY A 255 -19.83 -13.10 16.82
N SER A 256 -19.22 -12.98 18.00
CA SER A 256 -19.91 -13.03 19.28
C SER A 256 -21.02 -11.99 19.37
N PHE A 257 -22.00 -12.23 20.21
CA PHE A 257 -23.15 -11.34 20.43
C PHE A 257 -23.97 -11.07 19.17
N ASN A 258 -24.11 -12.11 18.34
CA ASN A 258 -24.83 -12.04 17.06
C ASN A 258 -24.31 -10.89 16.16
N THR A 259 -23.01 -10.69 16.18
CA THR A 259 -22.39 -9.61 15.39
C THR A 259 -22.24 -10.01 13.94
N HIS A 260 -22.84 -9.26 13.04
CA HIS A 260 -22.76 -9.41 11.60
C HIS A 260 -22.09 -8.20 10.99
N LYS A 261 -21.09 -8.41 10.15
CA LYS A 261 -20.50 -7.34 9.34
C LYS A 261 -20.49 -7.77 7.89
N SER A 262 -21.05 -7.01 7.00
CA SER A 262 -21.03 -7.24 5.56
C SER A 262 -20.51 -6.01 4.83
N TYR A 263 -19.80 -6.25 3.75
CA TYR A 263 -19.22 -5.23 2.91
C TYR A 263 -19.24 -5.68 1.46
N VAL A 264 -19.62 -4.76 0.56
CA VAL A 264 -19.57 -4.96 -0.89
C VAL A 264 -19.01 -3.69 -1.52
N ASN A 265 -18.00 -3.85 -2.34
CA ASN A 265 -17.44 -2.79 -3.16
C ASN A 265 -17.41 -3.26 -4.62
N PHE A 266 -18.10 -2.56 -5.49
CA PHE A 266 -18.18 -2.87 -6.91
C PHE A 266 -17.91 -1.61 -7.73
N GLY A 267 -17.11 -1.74 -8.78
CA GLY A 267 -16.86 -0.65 -9.68
C GLY A 267 -16.47 -1.10 -11.06
N GLN A 268 -16.74 -0.23 -12.03
CA GLN A 268 -16.42 -0.46 -13.43
C GLN A 268 -16.03 0.85 -14.12
N SER A 269 -14.99 0.78 -14.93
CA SER A 269 -14.57 1.85 -15.84
C SER A 269 -14.63 1.36 -17.28
N PHE A 270 -15.32 2.09 -18.12
CA PHE A 270 -15.45 1.78 -19.54
C PHE A 270 -14.37 2.50 -20.35
N LYS A 271 -14.07 1.98 -21.53
CA LYS A 271 -13.12 2.58 -22.48
C LYS A 271 -13.48 4.01 -22.90
N ASN A 272 -14.77 4.37 -22.86
CA ASN A 272 -15.24 5.72 -23.13
C ASN A 272 -15.04 6.69 -21.95
N GLY A 273 -14.41 6.24 -20.84
CA GLY A 273 -14.15 7.04 -19.65
C GLY A 273 -15.29 7.07 -18.63
N LEU A 274 -16.49 6.55 -18.95
CA LEU A 274 -17.56 6.43 -17.97
C LEU A 274 -17.11 5.48 -16.85
N THR A 275 -17.25 5.94 -15.61
CA THR A 275 -16.85 5.18 -14.43
C THR A 275 -17.97 5.26 -13.39
N TYR A 276 -18.29 4.14 -12.76
CA TYR A 276 -19.13 4.09 -11.58
C TYR A 276 -18.57 3.16 -10.52
N GLU A 277 -18.91 3.44 -9.28
CA GLU A 277 -18.47 2.68 -8.10
C GLU A 277 -19.60 2.69 -7.07
N ILE A 278 -19.82 1.56 -6.42
CA ILE A 278 -20.77 1.39 -5.33
C ILE A 278 -20.04 0.73 -4.18
N ASN A 279 -20.03 1.39 -3.04
CA ASN A 279 -19.53 0.86 -1.78
C ASN A 279 -20.72 0.75 -0.81
N ALA A 280 -20.95 -0.43 -0.28
CA ALA A 280 -22.01 -0.67 0.69
C ALA A 280 -21.44 -1.48 1.86
N TYR A 281 -21.86 -1.15 3.07
CA TYR A 281 -21.55 -1.91 4.27
C TYR A 281 -22.69 -1.90 5.27
N GLN A 282 -22.72 -2.93 6.09
CA GLN A 282 -23.69 -3.08 7.16
C GLN A 282 -22.99 -3.73 8.36
N ASN A 283 -23.30 -3.21 9.55
CA ASN A 283 -22.90 -3.79 10.82
C ASN A 283 -24.14 -3.97 11.68
N TYR A 284 -24.20 -5.11 12.35
CA TYR A 284 -25.25 -5.45 13.32
C TYR A 284 -24.62 -6.14 14.53
N SER A 285 -25.10 -5.86 15.72
CA SER A 285 -24.73 -6.59 16.94
C SER A 285 -25.82 -6.45 17.99
N ASP A 286 -26.11 -7.52 18.71
CA ASP A 286 -27.00 -7.47 19.90
C ASP A 286 -26.32 -6.80 21.10
N ASN A 287 -24.98 -6.75 21.11
CA ASN A 287 -24.16 -6.21 22.22
C ASN A 287 -24.54 -6.73 23.61
N ASN A 288 -25.07 -7.93 23.69
CA ASN A 288 -25.67 -8.53 24.90
C ASN A 288 -24.64 -9.23 25.79
N TYR A 289 -23.43 -8.66 25.92
CA TYR A 289 -22.37 -9.15 26.79
C TYR A 289 -22.62 -8.85 28.26
N TYR A 290 -21.87 -9.52 29.13
CA TYR A 290 -21.94 -9.28 30.56
C TYR A 290 -21.06 -8.11 30.99
N ILE A 291 -21.57 -7.32 31.93
CA ILE A 291 -20.85 -6.22 32.58
C ILE A 291 -20.98 -6.33 34.08
N ASP A 292 -19.99 -5.84 34.81
CA ASP A 292 -20.05 -5.61 36.22
C ASP A 292 -20.72 -4.27 36.45
N ASN A 293 -21.90 -4.28 37.08
CA ASN A 293 -22.67 -3.07 37.34
C ASN A 293 -22.86 -2.89 38.85
N TRP A 294 -22.68 -1.66 39.29
CA TRP A 294 -22.97 -1.29 40.68
C TRP A 294 -24.46 -1.23 40.84
N VAL A 295 -24.99 -2.04 41.75
CA VAL A 295 -26.41 -1.97 42.12
C VAL A 295 -26.49 -1.19 43.39
N GLU A 296 -27.07 0.01 43.32
CA GLU A 296 -27.40 0.79 44.51
C GLU A 296 -28.64 0.16 45.18
N GLU A 297 -28.46 -0.49 46.30
CA GLU A 297 -29.58 -0.84 47.17
C GLU A 297 -29.98 0.39 47.99
N PHE A 298 -31.14 0.91 47.69
CA PHE A 298 -31.71 2.00 48.48
C PHE A 298 -32.38 1.45 49.74
N ASN A 299 -31.77 1.74 50.89
CA ASN A 299 -32.39 1.40 52.16
C ASN A 299 -33.49 2.41 52.48
N HIS A 300 -34.75 1.98 52.30
CA HIS A 300 -35.92 2.79 52.56
C HIS A 300 -36.11 3.23 54.02
N GLU A 301 -35.52 2.47 54.98
CA GLU A 301 -35.64 2.81 56.40
C GLU A 301 -34.72 3.97 56.82
N ASN A 302 -33.54 4.04 56.21
CA ASN A 302 -32.54 5.07 56.57
C ASN A 302 -32.35 6.17 55.55
N ASN A 303 -33.03 6.12 54.41
CA ASN A 303 -32.94 7.03 53.28
C ASN A 303 -31.48 7.19 52.78
N THR A 304 -30.70 6.10 52.80
CA THR A 304 -29.29 6.07 52.40
C THR A 304 -29.07 5.06 51.28
N SER A 305 -28.22 5.41 50.30
CA SER A 305 -27.74 4.48 49.31
C SER A 305 -26.50 3.75 49.84
N LEU A 306 -26.50 2.44 49.73
CA LEU A 306 -25.34 1.58 50.03
C LEU A 306 -24.61 1.32 48.74
N SER A 307 -23.41 1.87 48.60
CA SER A 307 -22.52 1.61 47.46
C SER A 307 -21.17 1.10 48.00
N ASP A 308 -21.02 -0.20 48.07
CA ASP A 308 -19.71 -0.83 48.33
C ASP A 308 -19.43 -1.95 47.30
N GLU A 309 -18.21 -2.48 47.29
CA GLU A 309 -17.79 -3.53 46.34
C GLU A 309 -18.63 -4.80 46.43
N SER A 310 -19.37 -5.03 47.53
CA SER A 310 -20.24 -6.19 47.75
C SER A 310 -21.51 -6.12 46.89
N HIS A 311 -21.83 -4.98 46.31
CA HIS A 311 -23.03 -4.75 45.50
C HIS A 311 -22.75 -4.76 43.98
N ILE A 312 -21.57 -5.20 43.54
CA ILE A 312 -21.27 -5.42 42.13
C ILE A 312 -22.02 -6.68 41.65
N GLN A 313 -22.91 -6.52 40.70
CA GLN A 313 -23.60 -7.61 40.05
C GLN A 313 -23.09 -7.78 38.61
N HIS A 314 -22.84 -9.06 38.26
CA HIS A 314 -22.48 -9.45 36.88
C HIS A 314 -23.78 -9.63 36.09
N VAL A 315 -24.16 -8.59 35.32
CA VAL A 315 -25.44 -8.54 34.61
C VAL A 315 -25.24 -8.53 33.11
N LYS A 316 -26.15 -9.21 32.41
CA LYS A 316 -26.16 -9.20 30.94
C LYS A 316 -26.77 -7.90 30.45
N ARG A 317 -26.10 -7.22 29.52
CA ARG A 317 -26.65 -6.05 28.84
C ARG A 317 -27.89 -6.43 28.04
N PHE A 318 -28.85 -5.54 28.00
CA PHE A 318 -30.09 -5.65 27.22
C PHE A 318 -30.38 -4.26 26.64
N ASN A 319 -31.19 -4.18 25.59
CA ASN A 319 -31.48 -2.93 24.88
C ASN A 319 -30.20 -2.15 24.46
N ASP A 320 -29.24 -2.88 23.86
CA ASP A 320 -28.00 -2.29 23.36
C ASP A 320 -27.74 -2.73 21.91
N THR A 321 -28.79 -3.15 21.21
CA THR A 321 -28.73 -3.56 19.81
C THR A 321 -28.25 -2.39 18.96
N PHE A 322 -27.30 -2.69 18.11
CA PHE A 322 -26.74 -1.76 17.17
C PHE A 322 -26.93 -2.23 15.73
N HIS A 323 -27.40 -1.35 14.88
CA HIS A 323 -27.49 -1.56 13.43
C HIS A 323 -27.10 -0.32 12.69
N ASN A 324 -26.16 -0.46 11.77
CA ASN A 324 -25.81 0.62 10.85
C ASN A 324 -25.61 0.07 9.44
N GLU A 325 -26.01 0.84 8.47
CA GLU A 325 -25.81 0.57 7.06
C GLU A 325 -25.46 1.84 6.31
N ALA A 326 -24.60 1.74 5.31
CA ALA A 326 -24.29 2.85 4.44
C ALA A 326 -24.03 2.39 3.01
N VAL A 327 -24.43 3.22 2.07
CA VAL A 327 -24.19 3.04 0.65
C VAL A 327 -23.64 4.32 0.06
N ILE A 328 -22.49 4.24 -0.60
CA ILE A 328 -21.88 5.36 -1.32
C ILE A 328 -21.83 4.99 -2.80
N GLY A 329 -22.56 5.71 -3.61
CA GLY A 329 -22.53 5.61 -5.06
C GLY A 329 -21.69 6.72 -5.66
N LYS A 330 -20.82 6.39 -6.60
CA LYS A 330 -20.02 7.36 -7.36
C LYS A 330 -20.21 7.08 -8.83
N ILE A 331 -20.49 8.12 -9.62
CA ILE A 331 -20.63 8.04 -11.08
C ILE A 331 -19.96 9.24 -11.72
N GLY A 332 -19.30 9.05 -12.84
CA GLY A 332 -18.67 10.15 -13.52
C GLY A 332 -17.82 9.75 -14.71
N VAL A 333 -16.91 10.61 -15.09
CA VAL A 333 -16.00 10.39 -16.21
C VAL A 333 -14.54 10.54 -15.76
N THR A 334 -13.68 9.72 -16.35
CA THR A 334 -12.24 9.72 -16.10
C THR A 334 -11.47 9.72 -17.42
N GLY A 335 -10.25 10.27 -17.43
CA GLY A 335 -9.35 10.27 -18.58
C GLY A 335 -9.88 11.02 -19.79
N LYS A 336 -10.53 12.17 -19.60
CA LYS A 336 -10.97 13.07 -20.65
C LYS A 336 -9.98 14.21 -20.85
N SER A 337 -9.87 14.74 -22.07
CA SER A 337 -8.99 15.88 -22.38
C SER A 337 -9.35 17.15 -21.60
N TRP A 338 -10.59 17.30 -21.16
CA TRP A 338 -11.11 18.43 -20.39
C TRP A 338 -11.18 18.20 -18.88
N ALA A 339 -11.08 16.93 -18.43
CA ALA A 339 -11.04 16.58 -17.02
C ALA A 339 -10.39 15.20 -16.79
N ASP A 340 -9.37 15.14 -15.98
CA ASP A 340 -8.78 13.85 -15.56
C ASP A 340 -9.80 12.99 -14.82
N ARG A 341 -10.57 13.63 -13.96
CA ARG A 341 -11.62 12.97 -13.18
C ARG A 341 -12.71 13.97 -12.79
N LEU A 342 -13.94 13.68 -13.16
CA LEU A 342 -15.14 14.36 -12.69
C LEU A 342 -16.13 13.31 -12.16
N MET A 343 -16.38 13.31 -10.85
CA MET A 343 -17.24 12.32 -10.19
C MET A 343 -18.35 13.02 -9.41
N PHE A 344 -19.54 12.49 -9.55
CA PHE A 344 -20.68 12.80 -8.70
C PHE A 344 -20.82 11.69 -7.65
N ASN A 345 -20.92 12.08 -6.38
CA ASN A 345 -21.01 11.14 -5.26
C ASN A 345 -22.35 11.34 -4.55
N VAL A 346 -23.02 10.23 -4.24
CA VAL A 346 -24.22 10.17 -3.41
C VAL A 346 -23.95 9.21 -2.27
N ALA A 347 -24.23 9.63 -1.05
CA ALA A 347 -24.13 8.80 0.12
C ALA A 347 -25.50 8.69 0.81
N TYR A 348 -25.86 7.49 1.19
CA TYR A 348 -26.97 7.17 2.07
C TYR A 348 -26.43 6.46 3.28
N SER A 349 -26.92 6.80 4.46
CA SER A 349 -26.60 6.08 5.69
C SER A 349 -27.82 6.01 6.59
N HIS A 350 -27.97 4.89 7.26
CA HIS A 350 -28.96 4.67 8.28
C HIS A 350 -28.28 4.07 9.51
N PHE A 351 -28.73 4.52 10.67
CA PHE A 351 -28.17 4.16 11.96
C PHE A 351 -29.30 3.95 12.96
N TYR A 352 -29.22 2.87 13.71
CA TYR A 352 -30.10 2.56 14.81
C TYR A 352 -29.29 2.03 15.99
N LYS A 353 -29.54 2.53 17.17
CA LYS A 353 -28.94 2.06 18.42
C LYS A 353 -29.99 2.13 19.52
N GLU A 354 -30.18 1.02 20.23
CA GLU A 354 -30.90 1.03 21.49
C GLU A 354 -30.01 1.64 22.57
N ILE A 355 -30.64 2.38 23.49
CA ILE A 355 -29.96 3.05 24.61
C ILE A 355 -30.49 2.41 25.87
N GLN A 356 -29.60 1.86 26.68
CA GLN A 356 -29.89 1.28 27.99
C GLN A 356 -30.03 2.38 29.06
#